data_b03b84bed2baaebc94ff98b010fafad4
#
_entry.id   b03b84bed2baaebc94ff98b010fafad4
#
_cell.length_a   1.000
_cell.length_b   1.000
_cell.length_c   1.000
_cell.angle_alpha   90.00
_cell.angle_beta   90.00
_cell.angle_gamma   90.00
#
_symmetry.space_group_name_H-M   'P 1'
#
loop_
_entity.id
_entity.type
_entity.pdbx_description
1 polymer ?
#
loop_
_entity_poly.entity_id
_entity_poly.type
_entity_poly.pdbx_seq_one_letter_code
_entity_poly.pdbx_strand_id
1 'polypeptide(L)'
;MSTIDDVPAATRSFFDHLCGPFFVAFRVLGVCPYTRNRNGVFRKKTVSVSSMYTLISGATFGYATFAAIKTLSRQPPPIAMSNFNRILLKFGYGTLIAPSAFVPVIMWFETTKLQAYLHEWRLFQDNYNRVIGDLDGTIMIVIVKKRVNRIYRSIIVFLLITGVAISWSSSTINDLHVLVCTIKSISIMVFIAGFWFVGAIVIEATIDGYKKKLQTELDRHDSFRFGARSIEDYRLLWLQMSRLVHGVGDYMSATVTFCIFHTTIVVVLSVYALAVWGATLVRLRRYEALASALVALVCNATFLYVYCDCGYSQTKKCVDSVILLILKLKSLARWTTSNYIQITLFLNAVNQYQPNVNVIGFYEINRGLLGSILSCF
;
A
#
# COMPACT_ATOMS: atom_id res chain seq x y z
N MET A 1 -18.70 -11.13 28.55
CA MET A 1 -18.03 -9.94 27.96
C MET A 1 -16.72 -9.77 28.71
N SER A 2 -15.72 -10.59 28.38
CA SER A 2 -14.40 -10.59 29.02
C SER A 2 -13.62 -9.36 28.56
N THR A 3 -13.16 -8.57 29.48
CA THR A 3 -12.34 -7.37 29.29
C THR A 3 -11.01 -7.77 28.64
N ILE A 4 -10.79 -7.30 27.42
CA ILE A 4 -9.56 -7.46 26.60
C ILE A 4 -8.36 -6.66 27.21
N ASP A 5 -8.40 -6.33 28.49
CA ASP A 5 -7.45 -5.38 29.09
C ASP A 5 -6.20 -6.02 29.73
N ASP A 6 -6.10 -7.36 29.77
CA ASP A 6 -4.99 -8.08 30.43
C ASP A 6 -4.06 -8.81 29.47
N VAL A 7 -3.82 -8.25 28.27
CA VAL A 7 -2.72 -8.76 27.45
C VAL A 7 -1.42 -8.16 28.00
N PRO A 8 -0.46 -9.00 28.46
CA PRO A 8 0.84 -8.53 28.96
C PRO A 8 1.49 -7.66 27.90
N ALA A 9 2.31 -6.70 28.30
CA ALA A 9 2.99 -5.72 27.47
C ALA A 9 3.57 -6.40 26.22
N ALA A 10 2.71 -6.57 25.22
CA ALA A 10 3.00 -7.30 24.00
C ALA A 10 4.14 -6.55 23.30
N THR A 11 5.24 -7.21 23.10
CA THR A 11 6.32 -6.82 22.21
C THR A 11 5.70 -6.27 20.95
N ARG A 12 6.07 -5.03 20.60
CA ARG A 12 5.56 -4.36 19.40
C ARG A 12 5.76 -5.26 18.22
N SER A 13 4.72 -5.50 17.43
CA SER A 13 4.87 -6.30 16.24
C SER A 13 5.90 -5.63 15.31
N PHE A 14 6.70 -6.43 14.63
CA PHE A 14 7.67 -5.97 13.66
C PHE A 14 7.01 -5.08 12.59
N PHE A 15 5.81 -5.45 12.15
CA PHE A 15 4.99 -4.67 11.24
C PHE A 15 4.63 -3.30 11.81
N ASP A 16 4.16 -3.25 13.08
CA ASP A 16 3.84 -1.99 13.77
C ASP A 16 5.06 -1.06 13.89
N HIS A 17 6.24 -1.63 14.07
CA HIS A 17 7.47 -0.85 14.16
C HIS A 17 7.86 -0.25 12.80
N LEU A 18 7.80 -1.03 11.73
CA LEU A 18 8.14 -0.59 10.40
C LEU A 18 7.11 0.39 9.79
N CYS A 19 5.83 0.16 10.06
CA CYS A 19 4.75 1.03 9.55
C CYS A 19 4.44 2.23 10.44
N GLY A 20 5.03 2.29 11.64
CA GLY A 20 4.81 3.36 12.61
C GLY A 20 4.90 4.78 12.05
N PRO A 21 5.94 5.14 11.28
CA PRO A 21 6.05 6.48 10.68
C PRO A 21 4.89 6.83 9.73
N PHE A 22 4.33 5.87 9.00
CA PHE A 22 3.15 6.12 8.15
C PHE A 22 1.92 6.45 8.99
N PHE A 23 1.71 5.77 10.11
CA PHE A 23 0.59 6.09 11.00
C PHE A 23 0.72 7.50 11.61
N VAL A 24 1.95 7.93 11.91
CA VAL A 24 2.22 9.31 12.32
C VAL A 24 1.89 10.29 11.19
N ALA A 25 2.35 10.02 9.98
CA ALA A 25 2.08 10.84 8.81
C ALA A 25 0.57 10.93 8.50
N PHE A 26 -0.15 9.80 8.51
CA PHE A 26 -1.61 9.77 8.31
C PHE A 26 -2.35 10.57 9.39
N ARG A 27 -1.87 10.55 10.63
CA ARG A 27 -2.44 11.35 11.70
C ARG A 27 -2.18 12.84 11.47
N VAL A 28 -0.95 13.23 11.12
CA VAL A 28 -0.59 14.64 10.83
C VAL A 28 -1.39 15.18 9.65
N LEU A 29 -1.57 14.37 8.60
CA LEU A 29 -2.38 14.71 7.42
C LEU A 29 -3.88 14.72 7.70
N GLY A 30 -4.32 14.33 8.90
CA GLY A 30 -5.73 14.22 9.26
C GLY A 30 -6.48 13.15 8.47
N VAL A 31 -5.78 12.08 8.07
CA VAL A 31 -6.36 10.98 7.27
C VAL A 31 -6.90 9.87 8.17
N CYS A 32 -6.27 9.62 9.32
CA CYS A 32 -6.60 8.47 10.15
C CYS A 32 -6.72 8.80 11.64
N PRO A 33 -7.86 8.48 12.30
CA PRO A 33 -8.14 8.84 13.69
C PRO A 33 -7.54 7.84 14.69
N TYR A 34 -6.29 7.40 14.50
CA TYR A 34 -5.64 6.49 15.43
C TYR A 34 -5.08 7.20 16.64
N THR A 35 -5.28 6.59 17.81
CA THR A 35 -4.55 6.90 19.03
C THR A 35 -3.65 5.71 19.39
N ARG A 36 -2.43 6.00 19.82
CA ARG A 36 -1.51 5.00 20.33
C ARG A 36 -1.71 4.86 21.85
N ASN A 37 -2.05 3.67 22.32
CA ASN A 37 -2.12 3.39 23.75
C ASN A 37 -0.71 3.34 24.37
N ARG A 38 -0.56 3.44 25.70
CA ARG A 38 0.70 3.30 26.44
C ARG A 38 1.47 2.04 26.05
N ASN A 39 0.76 0.96 25.72
CA ASN A 39 1.32 -0.32 25.27
C ASN A 39 1.75 -0.31 23.79
N GLY A 40 1.73 0.84 23.11
CA GLY A 40 2.13 0.94 21.70
C GLY A 40 1.08 0.47 20.69
N VAL A 41 -0.07 -0.03 21.12
CA VAL A 41 -1.14 -0.54 20.28
C VAL A 41 -1.93 0.61 19.67
N PHE A 42 -2.15 0.57 18.36
CA PHE A 42 -3.03 1.52 17.66
C PHE A 42 -4.49 1.14 17.92
N ARG A 43 -5.26 2.09 18.43
CA ARG A 43 -6.69 1.89 18.72
C ARG A 43 -7.51 3.07 18.20
N LYS A 44 -8.63 2.76 17.54
CA LYS A 44 -9.63 3.77 17.21
C LYS A 44 -10.43 4.08 18.46
N LYS A 45 -10.41 5.34 18.90
CA LYS A 45 -11.37 5.87 19.89
C LYS A 45 -12.33 6.78 19.14
N THR A 46 -13.62 6.50 19.26
CA THR A 46 -14.68 7.26 18.58
C THR A 46 -14.67 8.72 19.02
N VAL A 47 -14.40 8.96 20.30
CA VAL A 47 -14.23 10.31 20.85
C VAL A 47 -12.81 10.45 21.36
N SER A 48 -11.95 11.11 20.61
CA SER A 48 -10.56 11.40 20.97
C SER A 48 -10.12 12.69 20.30
N VAL A 49 -9.08 13.33 20.83
CA VAL A 49 -8.46 14.51 20.20
C VAL A 49 -8.05 14.21 18.76
N SER A 50 -7.55 12.99 18.50
CA SER A 50 -7.18 12.57 17.14
C SER A 50 -8.40 12.46 16.22
N SER A 51 -9.53 11.95 16.70
CA SER A 51 -10.77 11.84 15.92
C SER A 51 -11.34 13.22 15.61
N MET A 52 -11.35 14.12 16.60
CA MET A 52 -11.78 15.51 16.39
C MET A 52 -10.86 16.23 15.40
N TYR A 53 -9.54 16.07 15.53
CA TYR A 53 -8.59 16.64 14.59
C TYR A 53 -8.83 16.13 13.16
N THR A 54 -9.06 14.84 12.97
CA THR A 54 -9.34 14.25 11.64
C THR A 54 -10.63 14.82 11.05
N LEU A 55 -11.70 14.98 11.85
CA LEU A 55 -12.97 15.57 11.41
C LEU A 55 -12.80 17.05 11.03
N ILE A 56 -12.15 17.84 11.88
CA ILE A 56 -11.90 19.26 11.61
C ILE A 56 -11.01 19.41 10.36
N SER A 57 -9.93 18.63 10.28
CA SER A 57 -9.06 18.62 9.10
C SER A 57 -9.85 18.22 7.85
N GLY A 58 -10.68 17.17 7.91
CA GLY A 58 -11.53 16.73 6.79
C GLY A 58 -12.50 17.82 6.33
N ALA A 59 -13.19 18.46 7.27
CA ALA A 59 -14.13 19.56 6.96
C ALA A 59 -13.40 20.78 6.36
N THR A 60 -12.27 21.17 6.96
CA THR A 60 -11.47 22.33 6.47
C THR A 60 -10.94 22.09 5.06
N PHE A 61 -10.39 20.90 4.81
CA PHE A 61 -9.88 20.56 3.47
C PHE A 61 -10.99 20.24 2.47
N GLY A 62 -12.14 19.73 2.90
CA GLY A 62 -13.33 19.61 2.07
C GLY A 62 -13.79 20.98 1.59
N TYR A 63 -13.87 21.97 2.50
CA TYR A 63 -14.19 23.36 2.15
C TYR A 63 -13.12 23.96 1.23
N ALA A 64 -11.83 23.81 1.54
CA ALA A 64 -10.74 24.32 0.72
C ALA A 64 -10.75 23.69 -0.70
N THR A 65 -11.06 22.39 -0.82
CA THR A 65 -11.22 21.70 -2.11
C THR A 65 -12.39 22.28 -2.89
N PHE A 66 -13.52 22.51 -2.24
CA PHE A 66 -14.68 23.15 -2.88
C PHE A 66 -14.35 24.57 -3.35
N ALA A 67 -13.69 25.38 -2.51
CA ALA A 67 -13.24 26.72 -2.86
C ALA A 67 -12.27 26.70 -4.04
N ALA A 68 -11.29 25.78 -4.04
CA ALA A 68 -10.33 25.60 -5.12
C ALA A 68 -11.02 25.24 -6.45
N ILE A 69 -11.97 24.31 -6.45
CA ILE A 69 -12.76 23.93 -7.63
C ILE A 69 -13.54 25.15 -8.15
N LYS A 70 -14.17 25.92 -7.25
CA LYS A 70 -14.93 27.14 -7.62
C LYS A 70 -14.00 28.18 -8.25
N THR A 71 -12.82 28.42 -7.69
CA THR A 71 -11.84 29.37 -8.26
C THR A 71 -11.33 28.88 -9.63
N LEU A 72 -10.90 27.64 -9.75
CA LEU A 72 -10.46 27.06 -11.01
C LEU A 72 -11.56 27.07 -12.09
N SER A 73 -12.82 26.92 -11.68
CA SER A 73 -13.96 27.00 -12.61
C SER A 73 -14.18 28.39 -13.18
N ARG A 74 -13.76 29.44 -12.48
CA ARG A 74 -13.92 30.85 -12.90
C ARG A 74 -12.75 31.38 -13.71
N GLN A 75 -11.59 30.76 -13.62
CA GLN A 75 -10.41 31.18 -14.36
C GLN A 75 -10.62 31.01 -15.88
N PRO A 76 -10.25 32.01 -16.68
CA PRO A 76 -10.23 31.85 -18.13
C PRO A 76 -9.19 30.79 -18.52
N PRO A 77 -9.44 30.00 -19.56
CA PRO A 77 -8.45 29.02 -20.02
C PRO A 77 -7.18 29.76 -20.52
N PRO A 78 -6.00 29.21 -20.23
CA PRO A 78 -4.71 29.83 -20.59
C PRO A 78 -4.46 29.92 -22.10
N ILE A 79 -5.26 29.23 -22.89
CA ILE A 79 -5.18 29.15 -24.37
C ILE A 79 -6.62 29.15 -24.90
N ALA A 80 -6.85 29.68 -26.12
CA ALA A 80 -8.12 29.57 -26.82
C ALA A 80 -8.42 28.08 -27.07
N MET A 81 -9.37 27.52 -26.33
CA MET A 81 -9.73 26.11 -26.33
C MET A 81 -11.18 25.91 -26.71
N SER A 82 -11.48 24.75 -27.33
CA SER A 82 -12.86 24.30 -27.49
C SER A 82 -13.54 24.14 -26.12
N ASN A 83 -14.88 24.24 -26.08
CA ASN A 83 -15.63 24.02 -24.83
C ASN A 83 -15.34 22.66 -24.18
N PHE A 84 -15.15 21.60 -24.98
CA PHE A 84 -14.80 20.28 -24.51
C PHE A 84 -13.45 20.29 -23.76
N ASN A 85 -12.42 20.84 -24.38
CA ASN A 85 -11.07 20.90 -23.78
C ASN A 85 -11.06 21.72 -22.49
N ARG A 86 -11.89 22.79 -22.43
CA ARG A 86 -12.05 23.59 -21.23
C ARG A 86 -12.68 22.80 -20.07
N ILE A 87 -13.71 22.00 -20.36
CA ILE A 87 -14.35 21.11 -19.36
C ILE A 87 -13.34 20.07 -18.87
N LEU A 88 -12.60 19.44 -19.79
CA LEU A 88 -11.62 18.41 -19.47
C LEU A 88 -10.47 18.94 -18.60
N LEU A 89 -9.99 20.16 -18.88
CA LEU A 89 -8.97 20.82 -18.07
C LEU A 89 -9.48 21.08 -16.64
N LYS A 90 -10.69 21.58 -16.48
CA LYS A 90 -11.33 21.81 -15.17
C LYS A 90 -11.51 20.52 -14.40
N PHE A 91 -11.94 19.46 -15.09
CA PHE A 91 -12.05 18.12 -14.52
C PHE A 91 -10.68 17.61 -14.05
N GLY A 92 -9.63 17.79 -14.85
CA GLY A 92 -8.25 17.41 -14.49
C GLY A 92 -7.77 18.11 -13.21
N TYR A 93 -7.98 19.40 -13.07
CA TYR A 93 -7.64 20.11 -11.83
C TYR A 93 -8.45 19.60 -10.64
N GLY A 94 -9.75 19.38 -10.81
CA GLY A 94 -10.61 18.81 -9.77
C GLY A 94 -10.10 17.42 -9.33
N THR A 95 -9.70 16.60 -10.27
CA THR A 95 -9.13 15.27 -10.00
C THR A 95 -7.84 15.37 -9.19
N LEU A 96 -6.92 16.28 -9.51
CA LEU A 96 -5.64 16.43 -8.79
C LEU A 96 -5.81 16.74 -7.30
N ILE A 97 -6.84 17.50 -6.93
CA ILE A 97 -7.10 17.90 -5.54
C ILE A 97 -8.08 16.95 -4.81
N ALA A 98 -8.76 16.06 -5.52
CA ALA A 98 -9.74 15.12 -4.98
C ALA A 98 -9.23 14.27 -3.80
N PRO A 99 -8.00 13.72 -3.80
CA PRO A 99 -7.50 12.92 -2.69
C PRO A 99 -7.51 13.66 -1.34
N SER A 100 -7.33 14.99 -1.33
CA SER A 100 -7.32 15.77 -0.08
C SER A 100 -8.66 15.75 0.65
N ALA A 101 -9.78 15.57 -0.08
CA ALA A 101 -11.11 15.52 0.46
C ALA A 101 -11.64 14.09 0.66
N PHE A 102 -11.47 13.24 -0.34
CA PHE A 102 -12.09 11.89 -0.35
C PHE A 102 -11.33 10.87 0.49
N VAL A 103 -10.00 10.86 0.45
CA VAL A 103 -9.21 9.84 1.16
C VAL A 103 -9.40 9.88 2.68
N PRO A 104 -9.44 11.05 3.36
CA PRO A 104 -9.72 11.09 4.79
C PRO A 104 -11.08 10.47 5.16
N VAL A 105 -12.09 10.67 4.33
CA VAL A 105 -13.42 10.10 4.54
C VAL A 105 -13.40 8.57 4.36
N ILE A 106 -12.80 8.09 3.29
CA ILE A 106 -12.69 6.65 3.02
C ILE A 106 -11.91 5.94 4.14
N MET A 107 -10.74 6.48 4.50
CA MET A 107 -9.89 5.92 5.57
C MET A 107 -10.56 5.95 6.94
N TRP A 108 -11.46 6.90 7.20
CA TRP A 108 -12.25 6.92 8.43
C TRP A 108 -13.08 5.64 8.59
N PHE A 109 -13.72 5.18 7.51
CA PHE A 109 -14.52 3.95 7.52
C PHE A 109 -13.63 2.70 7.54
N GLU A 110 -12.47 2.73 6.91
CA GLU A 110 -11.55 1.58 6.85
C GLU A 110 -10.67 1.42 8.11
N THR A 111 -10.64 2.42 8.98
CA THR A 111 -9.82 2.40 10.21
C THR A 111 -10.05 1.16 11.07
N THR A 112 -11.30 0.69 11.21
CA THR A 112 -11.62 -0.51 12.00
C THR A 112 -11.08 -1.79 11.36
N LYS A 113 -11.14 -1.89 10.04
CA LYS A 113 -10.58 -3.03 9.28
C LYS A 113 -9.06 -3.10 9.42
N LEU A 114 -8.41 -1.94 9.28
CA LEU A 114 -6.97 -1.83 9.45
C LEU A 114 -6.54 -2.21 10.89
N GLN A 115 -7.32 -1.84 11.91
CA GLN A 115 -7.04 -2.26 13.28
C GLN A 115 -7.15 -3.77 13.46
N ALA A 116 -8.18 -4.41 12.89
CA ALA A 116 -8.33 -5.86 12.92
C ALA A 116 -7.16 -6.56 12.22
N TYR A 117 -6.74 -6.05 11.05
CA TYR A 117 -5.59 -6.55 10.32
C TYR A 117 -4.29 -6.47 11.13
N LEU A 118 -4.03 -5.35 11.82
CA LEU A 118 -2.86 -5.21 12.69
C LEU A 118 -2.88 -6.19 13.87
N HIS A 119 -4.07 -6.55 14.35
CA HIS A 119 -4.22 -7.58 15.39
C HIS A 119 -3.91 -8.98 14.85
N GLU A 120 -4.44 -9.33 13.68
CA GLU A 120 -4.13 -10.61 13.01
C GLU A 120 -2.63 -10.75 12.72
N TRP A 121 -1.99 -9.64 12.32
CA TRP A 121 -0.55 -9.62 12.08
C TRP A 121 0.25 -9.95 13.35
N ARG A 122 -0.15 -9.47 14.53
CA ARG A 122 0.50 -9.81 15.79
C ARG A 122 0.36 -11.28 16.12
N LEU A 123 -0.85 -11.82 16.01
CA LEU A 123 -1.09 -13.25 16.25
C LEU A 123 -0.26 -14.13 15.30
N PHE A 124 -0.16 -13.71 14.04
CA PHE A 124 0.69 -14.40 13.08
C PHE A 124 2.18 -14.32 13.49
N GLN A 125 2.66 -13.17 13.91
CA GLN A 125 4.05 -13.00 14.32
C GLN A 125 4.42 -13.89 15.50
N ASP A 126 3.55 -14.02 16.49
CA ASP A 126 3.76 -14.90 17.64
C ASP A 126 3.87 -16.37 17.20
N ASN A 127 3.01 -16.81 16.28
CA ASN A 127 3.09 -18.16 15.71
C ASN A 127 4.32 -18.33 14.82
N TYR A 128 4.67 -17.33 14.03
CA TYR A 128 5.87 -17.35 13.20
C TYR A 128 7.13 -17.48 14.04
N ASN A 129 7.26 -16.70 15.12
CA ASN A 129 8.41 -16.76 16.02
C ASN A 129 8.52 -18.13 16.70
N ARG A 130 7.40 -18.79 17.01
CA ARG A 130 7.39 -20.13 17.58
C ARG A 130 7.89 -21.20 16.61
N VAL A 131 7.55 -21.12 15.32
CA VAL A 131 7.85 -22.15 14.31
C VAL A 131 9.19 -21.90 13.62
N ILE A 132 9.41 -20.67 13.20
CA ILE A 132 10.57 -20.28 12.38
C ILE A 132 11.74 -19.80 13.24
N GLY A 133 11.44 -19.16 14.38
CA GLY A 133 12.38 -18.46 15.24
C GLY A 133 12.16 -16.96 15.24
N ASP A 134 12.87 -16.27 16.11
CA ASP A 134 12.67 -14.86 16.35
C ASP A 134 12.88 -14.03 15.07
N LEU A 135 11.80 -13.39 14.65
CA LEU A 135 11.83 -12.47 13.51
C LEU A 135 12.69 -11.24 13.84
N ASP A 136 12.76 -10.81 15.09
CA ASP A 136 13.49 -9.61 15.52
C ASP A 136 15.01 -9.80 15.59
N GLY A 137 15.52 -11.03 15.73
CA GLY A 137 16.94 -11.33 15.85
C GLY A 137 17.66 -11.68 14.55
N THR A 138 16.95 -11.81 13.42
CA THR A 138 17.55 -12.29 12.18
C THR A 138 18.17 -11.15 11.36
N ILE A 139 19.32 -11.46 10.72
CA ILE A 139 20.01 -10.60 9.71
C ILE A 139 19.01 -10.04 8.68
N MET A 140 17.93 -10.77 8.43
CA MET A 140 16.87 -10.43 7.50
C MET A 140 16.13 -9.16 7.89
N ILE A 141 15.89 -8.93 9.19
CA ILE A 141 15.25 -7.72 9.70
C ILE A 141 16.11 -6.49 9.49
N VAL A 142 17.40 -6.62 9.68
CA VAL A 142 18.36 -5.52 9.42
C VAL A 142 18.27 -5.11 7.95
N ILE A 143 18.18 -6.09 7.04
CA ILE A 143 18.05 -5.83 5.59
C ILE A 143 16.70 -5.15 5.28
N VAL A 144 15.60 -5.67 5.83
CA VAL A 144 14.27 -5.08 5.65
C VAL A 144 14.22 -3.66 6.20
N LYS A 145 14.69 -3.44 7.42
CA LYS A 145 14.76 -2.13 8.05
C LYS A 145 15.58 -1.14 7.21
N LYS A 146 16.71 -1.59 6.64
CA LYS A 146 17.53 -0.76 5.74
C LYS A 146 16.78 -0.42 4.45
N ARG A 147 16.03 -1.37 3.85
CA ARG A 147 15.17 -1.11 2.67
C ARG A 147 14.06 -0.12 3.00
N VAL A 148 13.34 -0.32 4.08
CA VAL A 148 12.25 0.55 4.53
C VAL A 148 12.75 1.95 4.84
N ASN A 149 13.89 2.10 5.53
CA ASN A 149 14.49 3.42 5.79
C ASN A 149 14.93 4.13 4.49
N ARG A 150 15.31 3.38 3.45
CA ARG A 150 15.61 3.96 2.13
C ARG A 150 14.33 4.51 1.50
N ILE A 151 13.23 3.78 1.60
CA ILE A 151 11.91 4.23 1.10
C ILE A 151 11.48 5.51 1.79
N TYR A 152 11.57 5.59 3.12
CA TYR A 152 11.25 6.82 3.84
C TYR A 152 12.07 8.02 3.36
N ARG A 153 13.38 7.84 3.18
CA ARG A 153 14.22 8.90 2.62
C ARG A 153 13.80 9.29 1.21
N SER A 154 13.50 8.31 0.35
CA SER A 154 13.02 8.58 -1.00
C SER A 154 11.68 9.32 -1.01
N ILE A 155 10.76 8.99 -0.11
CA ILE A 155 9.48 9.69 0.06
C ILE A 155 9.72 11.15 0.45
N ILE A 156 10.59 11.41 1.43
CA ILE A 156 10.90 12.77 1.88
C ILE A 156 11.52 13.59 0.73
N VAL A 157 12.51 13.04 0.03
CA VAL A 157 13.16 13.70 -1.11
C VAL A 157 12.14 13.98 -2.22
N PHE A 158 11.28 13.01 -2.53
CA PHE A 158 10.23 13.16 -3.53
C PHE A 158 9.25 14.29 -3.16
N LEU A 159 8.81 14.34 -1.90
CA LEU A 159 7.90 15.40 -1.42
C LEU A 159 8.56 16.79 -1.47
N LEU A 160 9.85 16.87 -1.15
CA LEU A 160 10.62 18.14 -1.26
C LEU A 160 10.71 18.60 -2.71
N ILE A 161 11.11 17.71 -3.63
CA ILE A 161 11.23 18.03 -5.07
C ILE A 161 9.86 18.43 -5.63
N THR A 162 8.81 17.69 -5.30
CA THR A 162 7.45 17.97 -5.79
C THR A 162 6.92 19.27 -5.19
N GLY A 163 7.20 19.54 -3.92
CA GLY A 163 6.83 20.79 -3.25
C GLY A 163 7.49 22.01 -3.92
N VAL A 164 8.78 21.92 -4.24
CA VAL A 164 9.52 22.97 -4.98
C VAL A 164 8.92 23.15 -6.38
N ALA A 165 8.69 22.05 -7.11
CA ALA A 165 8.13 22.10 -8.47
C ALA A 165 6.73 22.75 -8.50
N ILE A 166 5.87 22.40 -7.54
CA ILE A 166 4.54 22.99 -7.39
C ILE A 166 4.65 24.49 -7.02
N SER A 167 5.52 24.83 -6.09
CA SER A 167 5.72 26.24 -5.69
C SER A 167 6.23 27.08 -6.85
N TRP A 168 7.09 26.54 -7.69
CA TRP A 168 7.55 27.21 -8.93
C TRP A 168 6.40 27.37 -9.93
N SER A 169 5.67 26.30 -10.19
CA SER A 169 4.49 26.33 -11.09
C SER A 169 3.37 27.23 -10.55
N SER A 170 3.24 27.39 -9.23
CA SER A 170 2.20 28.17 -8.57
C SER A 170 2.46 29.68 -8.57
N SER A 171 3.61 30.16 -9.04
CA SER A 171 3.84 31.58 -9.28
C SER A 171 2.76 32.18 -10.24
N THR A 172 2.10 31.30 -11.01
CA THR A 172 0.93 31.62 -11.87
C THR A 172 -0.41 31.35 -11.20
N ILE A 173 -0.46 30.66 -10.04
CA ILE A 173 -1.68 30.31 -9.31
C ILE A 173 -1.73 31.15 -8.04
N ASN A 174 -2.39 32.32 -8.12
CA ASN A 174 -2.55 33.26 -6.97
C ASN A 174 -3.50 32.71 -5.87
N ASP A 175 -3.87 31.41 -5.90
CA ASP A 175 -4.84 30.81 -4.98
C ASP A 175 -4.16 29.83 -4.02
N LEU A 176 -3.96 30.29 -2.79
CA LEU A 176 -3.39 29.53 -1.69
C LEU A 176 -4.16 28.20 -1.43
N HIS A 177 -5.49 28.20 -1.62
CA HIS A 177 -6.31 27.00 -1.38
C HIS A 177 -5.95 25.89 -2.37
N VAL A 178 -5.75 26.22 -3.65
CA VAL A 178 -5.34 25.24 -4.68
C VAL A 178 -3.98 24.66 -4.34
N LEU A 179 -3.01 25.50 -3.98
CA LEU A 179 -1.65 25.07 -3.61
C LEU A 179 -1.68 24.10 -2.42
N VAL A 180 -2.36 24.48 -1.34
CA VAL A 180 -2.40 23.69 -0.10
C VAL A 180 -3.13 22.36 -0.34
N CYS A 181 -4.25 22.34 -1.08
CA CYS A 181 -4.96 21.11 -1.42
C CYS A 181 -4.11 20.18 -2.30
N THR A 182 -3.37 20.73 -3.26
CA THR A 182 -2.49 19.94 -4.14
C THR A 182 -1.35 19.29 -3.35
N ILE A 183 -0.66 20.04 -2.50
CA ILE A 183 0.42 19.52 -1.64
C ILE A 183 -0.13 18.41 -0.74
N LYS A 184 -1.27 18.62 -0.10
CA LYS A 184 -1.92 17.60 0.75
C LYS A 184 -2.28 16.36 -0.06
N SER A 185 -2.89 16.51 -1.24
CA SER A 185 -3.27 15.39 -2.12
C SER A 185 -2.08 14.53 -2.48
N ILE A 186 -0.99 15.15 -2.93
CA ILE A 186 0.24 14.44 -3.29
C ILE A 186 0.84 13.75 -2.07
N SER A 187 0.89 14.43 -0.93
CA SER A 187 1.40 13.84 0.31
C SER A 187 0.60 12.60 0.70
N ILE A 188 -0.73 12.66 0.65
CA ILE A 188 -1.61 11.51 0.94
C ILE A 188 -1.29 10.35 -0.01
N MET A 189 -1.23 10.61 -1.32
CA MET A 189 -0.98 9.57 -2.33
C MET A 189 0.39 8.90 -2.14
N VAL A 190 1.43 9.70 -1.87
CA VAL A 190 2.79 9.19 -1.62
C VAL A 190 2.85 8.34 -0.36
N PHE A 191 2.21 8.76 0.73
CA PHE A 191 2.22 7.98 1.97
C PHE A 191 1.39 6.69 1.85
N ILE A 192 0.27 6.68 1.13
CA ILE A 192 -0.51 5.46 0.89
C ILE A 192 0.28 4.48 0.02
N ALA A 193 0.86 4.94 -1.09
CA ALA A 193 1.70 4.10 -1.94
C ALA A 193 2.93 3.56 -1.18
N GLY A 194 3.57 4.40 -0.37
CA GLY A 194 4.69 4.00 0.47
C GLY A 194 4.31 2.97 1.53
N PHE A 195 3.17 3.14 2.19
CA PHE A 195 2.63 2.17 3.17
C PHE A 195 2.33 0.82 2.51
N TRP A 196 1.68 0.84 1.33
CA TRP A 196 1.41 -0.35 0.53
C TRP A 196 2.70 -1.08 0.14
N PHE A 197 3.71 -0.33 -0.31
CA PHE A 197 5.01 -0.88 -0.69
C PHE A 197 5.79 -1.48 0.49
N VAL A 198 5.77 -0.82 1.65
CA VAL A 198 6.40 -1.35 2.86
C VAL A 198 5.69 -2.61 3.34
N GLY A 199 4.36 -2.65 3.30
CA GLY A 199 3.58 -3.85 3.58
C GLY A 199 4.00 -5.03 2.69
N ALA A 200 4.17 -4.79 1.39
CA ALA A 200 4.66 -5.78 0.44
C ALA A 200 6.05 -6.32 0.80
N ILE A 201 6.99 -5.44 1.13
CA ILE A 201 8.36 -5.83 1.53
C ILE A 201 8.35 -6.69 2.80
N VAL A 202 7.50 -6.35 3.77
CA VAL A 202 7.40 -7.11 5.02
C VAL A 202 6.87 -8.52 4.76
N ILE A 203 5.84 -8.64 3.94
CA ILE A 203 5.28 -9.95 3.54
C ILE A 203 6.33 -10.76 2.76
N GLU A 204 6.99 -10.17 1.75
CA GLU A 204 8.05 -10.83 0.97
C GLU A 204 9.16 -11.35 1.88
N ALA A 205 9.63 -10.52 2.81
CA ALA A 205 10.65 -10.90 3.76
C ALA A 205 10.22 -12.05 4.68
N THR A 206 8.98 -12.01 5.15
CA THR A 206 8.42 -13.07 5.99
C THR A 206 8.38 -14.40 5.25
N ILE A 207 7.98 -14.39 3.98
CA ILE A 207 7.95 -15.57 3.12
C ILE A 207 9.37 -16.09 2.82
N ASP A 208 10.32 -15.19 2.60
CA ASP A 208 11.72 -15.59 2.39
C ASP A 208 12.33 -16.23 3.65
N GLY A 209 12.00 -15.74 4.85
CA GLY A 209 12.38 -16.40 6.10
C GLY A 209 11.77 -17.78 6.26
N TYR A 210 10.47 -17.89 5.96
CA TYR A 210 9.76 -19.17 5.94
C TYR A 210 10.42 -20.17 4.97
N LYS A 211 10.71 -19.76 3.73
CA LYS A 211 11.38 -20.59 2.72
C LYS A 211 12.77 -21.02 3.18
N LYS A 212 13.58 -20.09 3.68
CA LYS A 212 14.93 -20.37 4.14
C LYS A 212 14.95 -21.40 5.27
N LYS A 213 14.03 -21.29 6.22
CA LYS A 213 13.92 -22.23 7.32
C LYS A 213 13.51 -23.62 6.81
N LEU A 214 12.46 -23.67 5.97
CA LEU A 214 12.01 -24.92 5.36
C LEU A 214 13.13 -25.60 4.53
N GLN A 215 13.90 -24.81 3.76
CA GLN A 215 15.05 -25.29 3.01
C GLN A 215 16.15 -25.85 3.95
N THR A 216 16.46 -25.13 5.02
CA THR A 216 17.48 -25.57 6.00
C THR A 216 17.09 -26.88 6.68
N GLU A 217 15.82 -27.07 7.00
CA GLU A 217 15.30 -28.30 7.57
C GLU A 217 15.38 -29.48 6.55
N LEU A 218 15.13 -29.17 5.26
CA LEU A 218 15.26 -30.12 4.16
C LEU A 218 16.74 -30.57 3.92
N ASP A 219 17.66 -29.60 3.99
CA ASP A 219 19.09 -29.86 3.69
C ASP A 219 19.83 -30.51 4.88
N ARG A 220 19.27 -30.46 6.08
CA ARG A 220 19.75 -31.20 7.25
C ARG A 220 19.36 -32.67 7.13
N HIS A 221 20.12 -33.42 6.34
CA HIS A 221 19.91 -34.79 5.86
C HIS A 221 19.66 -35.89 6.91
N ASP A 222 19.62 -35.59 8.18
CA ASP A 222 19.15 -36.54 9.21
C ASP A 222 17.61 -36.53 9.27
N SER A 223 17.03 -37.01 8.20
CA SER A 223 15.63 -37.01 7.79
C SER A 223 14.63 -37.66 8.76
N PHE A 224 15.07 -38.16 9.89
CA PHE A 224 14.21 -38.78 10.91
C PHE A 224 13.55 -37.77 11.86
N ARG A 225 13.95 -36.51 11.87
CA ARG A 225 13.38 -35.47 12.79
C ARG A 225 12.28 -34.62 12.21
N PHE A 226 12.05 -34.66 10.90
CA PHE A 226 10.92 -33.90 10.31
C PHE A 226 9.62 -34.70 10.53
N GLY A 227 9.09 -34.61 11.76
CA GLY A 227 7.87 -35.33 12.14
C GLY A 227 6.61 -34.70 11.52
N ALA A 228 5.55 -35.49 11.45
CA ALA A 228 4.23 -35.06 10.97
C ALA A 228 3.76 -33.75 11.64
N ARG A 229 4.08 -33.55 12.92
CA ARG A 229 3.74 -32.33 13.68
C ARG A 229 4.47 -31.08 13.15
N SER A 230 5.74 -31.19 12.78
CA SER A 230 6.48 -30.07 12.21
C SER A 230 5.92 -29.67 10.85
N ILE A 231 5.54 -30.65 9.99
CA ILE A 231 4.93 -30.38 8.69
C ILE A 231 3.58 -29.67 8.89
N GLU A 232 2.80 -30.09 9.88
CA GLU A 232 1.52 -29.47 10.22
C GLU A 232 1.71 -28.02 10.69
N ASP A 233 2.71 -27.72 11.54
CA ASP A 233 3.02 -26.37 11.99
C ASP A 233 3.37 -25.45 10.79
N TYR A 234 4.15 -25.93 9.81
CA TYR A 234 4.44 -25.20 8.58
C TYR A 234 3.18 -24.98 7.73
N ARG A 235 2.31 -25.99 7.63
CA ARG A 235 1.05 -25.88 6.91
C ARG A 235 0.13 -24.83 7.52
N LEU A 236 -0.04 -24.83 8.85
CA LEU A 236 -0.85 -23.87 9.57
C LEU A 236 -0.29 -22.44 9.44
N LEU A 237 1.03 -22.30 9.49
CA LEU A 237 1.67 -21.00 9.30
C LEU A 237 1.47 -20.48 7.88
N TRP A 238 1.50 -21.35 6.86
CA TRP A 238 1.17 -20.98 5.48
C TRP A 238 -0.26 -20.47 5.35
N LEU A 239 -1.21 -21.17 5.94
CA LEU A 239 -2.63 -20.75 5.90
C LEU A 239 -2.85 -19.39 6.56
N GLN A 240 -2.18 -19.13 7.68
CA GLN A 240 -2.23 -17.81 8.34
C GLN A 240 -1.60 -16.73 7.47
N MET A 241 -0.46 -17.00 6.84
CA MET A 241 0.22 -16.08 5.94
C MET A 241 -0.63 -15.78 4.69
N SER A 242 -1.22 -16.81 4.08
CA SER A 242 -2.15 -16.66 2.95
C SER A 242 -3.35 -15.77 3.33
N ARG A 243 -3.91 -15.97 4.53
CA ARG A 243 -4.99 -15.12 5.05
C ARG A 243 -4.55 -13.68 5.23
N LEU A 244 -3.35 -13.45 5.76
CA LEU A 244 -2.81 -12.09 5.89
C LEU A 244 -2.62 -11.40 4.54
N VAL A 245 -2.09 -12.11 3.53
CA VAL A 245 -1.93 -11.53 2.18
C VAL A 245 -3.31 -11.22 1.58
N HIS A 246 -4.28 -12.09 1.75
CA HIS A 246 -5.65 -11.83 1.32
C HIS A 246 -6.24 -10.63 2.05
N GLY A 247 -6.06 -10.54 3.36
CA GLY A 247 -6.48 -9.42 4.20
C GLY A 247 -5.88 -8.08 3.78
N VAL A 248 -4.69 -8.05 3.14
CA VAL A 248 -4.10 -6.81 2.61
C VAL A 248 -5.06 -6.10 1.66
N GLY A 249 -5.73 -6.85 0.78
CA GLY A 249 -6.74 -6.30 -0.12
C GLY A 249 -7.98 -5.74 0.60
N ASP A 250 -8.33 -6.30 1.75
CA ASP A 250 -9.59 -5.98 2.45
C ASP A 250 -9.48 -4.78 3.38
N TYR A 251 -8.33 -4.59 4.07
CA TYR A 251 -8.21 -3.57 5.13
C TYR A 251 -8.12 -2.14 4.59
N MET A 252 -7.67 -1.95 3.35
CA MET A 252 -7.62 -0.67 2.66
C MET A 252 -8.26 -0.72 1.26
N SER A 253 -9.24 -1.58 1.08
CA SER A 253 -9.84 -1.90 -0.22
C SER A 253 -10.36 -0.66 -0.95
N ALA A 254 -11.18 0.16 -0.30
CA ALA A 254 -11.75 1.35 -0.90
C ALA A 254 -10.70 2.44 -1.13
N THR A 255 -9.76 2.61 -0.18
CA THR A 255 -8.66 3.57 -0.32
C THR A 255 -7.76 3.23 -1.50
N VAL A 256 -7.33 1.97 -1.62
CA VAL A 256 -6.44 1.53 -2.72
C VAL A 256 -7.18 1.59 -4.07
N THR A 257 -8.45 1.18 -4.12
CA THR A 257 -9.29 1.32 -5.32
C THR A 257 -9.38 2.77 -5.76
N PHE A 258 -9.68 3.68 -4.83
CA PHE A 258 -9.72 5.11 -5.11
C PHE A 258 -8.37 5.61 -5.65
N CYS A 259 -7.25 5.20 -5.03
CA CYS A 259 -5.92 5.60 -5.46
C CYS A 259 -5.59 5.09 -6.88
N ILE A 260 -5.88 3.83 -7.19
CA ILE A 260 -5.66 3.25 -8.54
C ILE A 260 -6.54 3.97 -9.57
N PHE A 261 -7.81 4.17 -9.28
CA PHE A 261 -8.72 4.89 -10.17
C PHE A 261 -8.27 6.34 -10.41
N HIS A 262 -7.92 7.05 -9.33
CA HIS A 262 -7.39 8.41 -9.39
C HIS A 262 -6.10 8.48 -10.23
N THR A 263 -5.12 7.63 -9.97
CA THR A 263 -3.85 7.61 -10.72
C THR A 263 -4.08 7.30 -12.19
N THR A 264 -4.98 6.37 -12.50
CA THR A 264 -5.34 6.03 -13.88
C THR A 264 -5.93 7.24 -14.60
N ILE A 265 -6.90 7.92 -13.99
CA ILE A 265 -7.49 9.13 -14.57
C ILE A 265 -6.43 10.21 -14.81
N VAL A 266 -5.54 10.46 -13.83
CA VAL A 266 -4.49 11.47 -13.98
C VAL A 266 -3.51 11.10 -15.09
N VAL A 267 -3.14 9.82 -15.24
CA VAL A 267 -2.30 9.34 -16.35
C VAL A 267 -2.97 9.62 -17.68
N VAL A 268 -4.25 9.21 -17.86
CA VAL A 268 -5.03 9.45 -19.09
C VAL A 268 -5.08 10.94 -19.42
N LEU A 269 -5.42 11.78 -18.45
CA LEU A 269 -5.53 13.23 -18.65
C LEU A 269 -4.17 13.87 -18.98
N SER A 270 -3.09 13.37 -18.37
CA SER A 270 -1.74 13.88 -18.63
C SER A 270 -1.25 13.49 -20.02
N VAL A 271 -1.49 12.25 -20.47
CA VAL A 271 -1.18 11.81 -21.84
C VAL A 271 -1.98 12.62 -22.84
N TYR A 272 -3.29 12.79 -22.61
CA TYR A 272 -4.13 13.61 -23.48
C TYR A 272 -3.65 15.06 -23.56
N ALA A 273 -3.32 15.68 -22.42
CA ALA A 273 -2.82 17.05 -22.38
C ALA A 273 -1.51 17.20 -23.16
N LEU A 274 -0.60 16.25 -23.04
CA LEU A 274 0.66 16.25 -23.78
C LEU A 274 0.45 16.05 -25.28
N ALA A 275 -0.44 15.15 -25.69
CA ALA A 275 -0.74 14.88 -27.09
C ALA A 275 -1.42 16.06 -27.77
N VAL A 276 -2.41 16.67 -27.13
CA VAL A 276 -3.23 17.73 -27.74
C VAL A 276 -2.57 19.11 -27.63
N TRP A 277 -1.94 19.40 -26.51
CA TRP A 277 -1.42 20.77 -26.22
C TRP A 277 0.09 20.85 -26.22
N GLY A 278 0.82 19.74 -26.21
CA GLY A 278 2.28 19.75 -26.09
C GLY A 278 2.97 20.64 -27.14
N ALA A 279 2.62 20.48 -28.40
CA ALA A 279 3.18 21.31 -29.47
C ALA A 279 2.82 22.80 -29.32
N THR A 280 1.60 23.12 -28.89
CA THR A 280 1.13 24.49 -28.65
C THR A 280 1.85 25.11 -27.45
N LEU A 281 2.05 24.34 -26.36
CA LEU A 281 2.78 24.81 -25.17
C LEU A 281 4.26 25.11 -25.50
N VAL A 282 4.90 24.31 -26.34
CA VAL A 282 6.27 24.56 -26.84
C VAL A 282 6.32 25.85 -27.67
N ARG A 283 5.39 26.03 -28.61
CA ARG A 283 5.32 27.27 -29.43
C ARG A 283 5.11 28.52 -28.57
N LEU A 284 4.26 28.43 -27.54
CA LEU A 284 3.99 29.51 -26.62
C LEU A 284 5.07 29.71 -25.55
N ARG A 285 6.15 28.91 -25.58
CA ARG A 285 7.23 28.87 -24.59
C ARG A 285 6.73 28.66 -23.14
N ARG A 286 5.59 27.99 -22.96
CA ARG A 286 5.03 27.64 -21.66
C ARG A 286 5.61 26.31 -21.15
N TYR A 287 6.91 26.26 -20.97
CA TYR A 287 7.63 25.06 -20.55
C TYR A 287 7.22 24.59 -19.15
N GLU A 288 6.76 25.49 -18.29
CA GLU A 288 6.27 25.18 -16.94
C GLU A 288 5.04 24.26 -16.97
N ALA A 289 4.06 24.55 -17.83
CA ALA A 289 2.87 23.72 -17.99
C ALA A 289 3.20 22.36 -18.61
N LEU A 290 4.14 22.31 -19.55
CA LEU A 290 4.63 21.07 -20.14
C LEU A 290 5.34 20.23 -19.09
N ALA A 291 6.24 20.82 -18.31
CA ALA A 291 6.97 20.15 -17.25
C ALA A 291 6.02 19.60 -16.16
N SER A 292 5.01 20.38 -15.75
CA SER A 292 4.03 19.94 -14.76
C SER A 292 3.20 18.74 -15.23
N ALA A 293 2.80 18.70 -16.52
CA ALA A 293 2.08 17.57 -17.10
C ALA A 293 2.96 16.31 -17.17
N LEU A 294 4.25 16.45 -17.53
CA LEU A 294 5.21 15.35 -17.54
C LEU A 294 5.48 14.81 -16.14
N VAL A 295 5.66 15.69 -15.15
CA VAL A 295 5.87 15.29 -13.76
C VAL A 295 4.62 14.56 -13.25
N ALA A 296 3.42 15.07 -13.51
CA ALA A 296 2.18 14.42 -13.12
C ALA A 296 2.05 13.01 -13.76
N LEU A 297 2.37 12.88 -15.04
CA LEU A 297 2.37 11.60 -15.75
C LEU A 297 3.34 10.60 -15.11
N VAL A 298 4.62 10.98 -14.95
CA VAL A 298 5.66 10.09 -14.41
C VAL A 298 5.33 9.67 -12.97
N CYS A 299 4.91 10.62 -12.13
CA CYS A 299 4.57 10.32 -10.74
C CYS A 299 3.39 9.35 -10.62
N ASN A 300 2.30 9.59 -11.36
CA ASN A 300 1.12 8.73 -11.28
C ASN A 300 1.34 7.38 -11.96
N ALA A 301 2.08 7.31 -13.06
CA ALA A 301 2.49 6.05 -13.66
C ALA A 301 3.36 5.21 -12.70
N THR A 302 4.25 5.86 -11.94
CA THR A 302 5.07 5.21 -10.91
C THR A 302 4.19 4.67 -9.77
N PHE A 303 3.20 5.43 -9.29
CA PHE A 303 2.28 4.95 -8.27
C PHE A 303 1.47 3.74 -8.75
N LEU A 304 0.92 3.82 -9.96
CA LEU A 304 0.18 2.71 -10.56
C LEU A 304 1.06 1.45 -10.68
N TYR A 305 2.30 1.61 -11.14
CA TYR A 305 3.27 0.52 -11.19
C TYR A 305 3.53 -0.07 -9.79
N VAL A 306 3.75 0.76 -8.77
CA VAL A 306 3.99 0.31 -7.39
C VAL A 306 2.80 -0.50 -6.87
N TYR A 307 1.57 -0.05 -7.07
CA TYR A 307 0.40 -0.81 -6.63
C TYR A 307 0.33 -2.18 -7.30
N CYS A 308 0.50 -2.25 -8.63
CA CYS A 308 0.38 -3.49 -9.39
C CYS A 308 1.55 -4.46 -9.15
N ASP A 309 2.79 -3.96 -9.05
CA ASP A 309 3.98 -4.78 -8.85
C ASP A 309 4.02 -5.37 -7.44
N CYS A 310 3.62 -4.59 -6.43
CA CYS A 310 3.50 -5.08 -5.06
C CYS A 310 2.48 -6.22 -4.95
N GLY A 311 1.31 -6.08 -5.57
CA GLY A 311 0.30 -7.14 -5.60
C GLY A 311 0.84 -8.43 -6.23
N TYR A 312 1.53 -8.32 -7.38
CA TYR A 312 2.13 -9.47 -8.05
C TYR A 312 3.20 -10.16 -7.21
N SER A 313 4.10 -9.40 -6.58
CA SER A 313 5.21 -9.97 -5.80
C SER A 313 4.72 -10.72 -4.55
N GLN A 314 3.66 -10.23 -3.92
CA GLN A 314 3.04 -10.86 -2.75
C GLN A 314 2.31 -12.17 -3.07
N THR A 315 1.82 -12.32 -4.28
CA THR A 315 0.98 -13.45 -4.68
C THR A 315 1.78 -14.52 -5.43
N LYS A 316 1.93 -14.37 -6.72
CA LYS A 316 2.43 -15.42 -7.62
C LYS A 316 3.87 -15.86 -7.32
N LYS A 317 4.79 -14.90 -7.16
CA LYS A 317 6.20 -15.20 -6.88
C LYS A 317 6.38 -16.01 -5.59
N CYS A 318 5.53 -15.76 -4.59
CA CYS A 318 5.58 -16.44 -3.31
C CYS A 318 5.08 -17.87 -3.40
N VAL A 319 3.94 -18.09 -4.04
CA VAL A 319 3.31 -19.40 -4.19
C VAL A 319 4.24 -20.35 -4.96
N ASP A 320 4.71 -19.93 -6.14
CA ASP A 320 5.55 -20.77 -7.00
C ASP A 320 6.80 -21.28 -6.28
N SER A 321 7.44 -20.42 -5.49
CA SER A 321 8.66 -20.79 -4.75
C SER A 321 8.38 -21.75 -3.59
N VAL A 322 7.25 -21.66 -2.92
CA VAL A 322 6.88 -22.58 -1.82
C VAL A 322 6.42 -23.92 -2.38
N ILE A 323 5.67 -23.96 -3.47
CA ILE A 323 5.27 -25.20 -4.16
C ILE A 323 6.51 -26.01 -4.54
N LEU A 324 7.53 -25.38 -5.14
CA LEU A 324 8.76 -26.04 -5.51
C LEU A 324 9.47 -26.71 -4.31
N LEU A 325 9.50 -26.05 -3.15
CA LEU A 325 10.08 -26.60 -1.94
C LEU A 325 9.28 -27.80 -1.40
N ILE A 326 7.94 -27.74 -1.43
CA ILE A 326 7.08 -28.83 -0.98
C ILE A 326 7.20 -30.04 -1.94
N LEU A 327 7.29 -29.81 -3.25
CA LEU A 327 7.54 -30.87 -4.22
C LEU A 327 8.92 -31.53 -4.02
N LYS A 328 9.95 -30.73 -3.72
CA LYS A 328 11.26 -31.23 -3.34
C LYS A 328 11.18 -32.08 -2.05
N LEU A 329 10.45 -31.58 -1.04
CA LEU A 329 10.15 -32.33 0.18
C LEU A 329 9.51 -33.68 -0.13
N LYS A 330 8.50 -33.69 -1.00
CA LYS A 330 7.80 -34.91 -1.41
C LYS A 330 8.70 -35.92 -2.13
N SER A 331 9.65 -35.44 -2.94
CA SER A 331 10.55 -36.28 -3.73
C SER A 331 11.71 -36.91 -2.94
N LEU A 332 12.13 -36.29 -1.84
CA LEU A 332 13.29 -36.72 -1.04
C LEU A 332 13.00 -37.90 -0.10
N ALA A 333 11.83 -38.48 -0.08
CA ALA A 333 11.34 -39.19 1.08
C ALA A 333 11.28 -40.70 0.98
N ARG A 334 11.90 -41.38 1.95
CA ARG A 334 11.39 -42.61 2.59
C ARG A 334 10.43 -42.18 3.74
N TRP A 335 9.27 -41.64 3.40
CA TRP A 335 8.37 -41.12 4.40
C TRP A 335 7.55 -42.23 5.06
N THR A 336 7.27 -42.07 6.35
CA THR A 336 6.18 -42.80 6.97
C THR A 336 4.88 -42.41 6.33
N THR A 337 3.86 -43.27 6.33
CA THR A 337 2.51 -42.99 5.79
C THR A 337 1.94 -41.70 6.36
N SER A 338 2.17 -41.43 7.66
CA SER A 338 1.72 -40.21 8.33
C SER A 338 2.34 -38.95 7.73
N ASN A 339 3.67 -38.92 7.53
CA ASN A 339 4.34 -37.77 6.94
C ASN A 339 3.93 -37.54 5.50
N TYR A 340 3.73 -38.59 4.71
CA TYR A 340 3.25 -38.48 3.33
C TYR A 340 1.86 -37.83 3.26
N ILE A 341 0.95 -38.21 4.16
CA ILE A 341 -0.38 -37.61 4.26
C ILE A 341 -0.24 -36.12 4.59
N GLN A 342 0.58 -35.74 5.57
CA GLN A 342 0.76 -34.33 5.95
C GLN A 342 1.38 -33.48 4.82
N ILE A 343 2.35 -34.01 4.07
CA ILE A 343 2.91 -33.31 2.89
C ILE A 343 1.85 -33.12 1.82
N THR A 344 1.00 -34.14 1.58
CA THR A 344 -0.08 -34.04 0.60
C THR A 344 -1.13 -33.01 1.04
N LEU A 345 -1.48 -32.97 2.32
CA LEU A 345 -2.37 -31.96 2.90
C LEU A 345 -1.75 -30.56 2.79
N PHE A 346 -0.44 -30.43 2.99
CA PHE A 346 0.25 -29.15 2.84
C PHE A 346 0.25 -28.70 1.38
N LEU A 347 0.56 -29.57 0.43
CA LEU A 347 0.49 -29.25 -1.00
C LEU A 347 -0.91 -28.83 -1.43
N ASN A 348 -1.94 -29.55 -0.96
CA ASN A 348 -3.33 -29.17 -1.21
C ASN A 348 -3.67 -27.82 -0.61
N ALA A 349 -3.21 -27.52 0.61
CA ALA A 349 -3.42 -26.23 1.24
C ALA A 349 -2.76 -25.08 0.43
N VAL A 350 -1.54 -25.26 -0.08
CA VAL A 350 -0.87 -24.25 -0.90
C VAL A 350 -1.58 -24.04 -2.23
N ASN A 351 -2.12 -25.08 -2.86
CA ASN A 351 -2.83 -24.98 -4.12
C ASN A 351 -4.23 -24.39 -3.97
N GLN A 352 -4.95 -24.73 -2.89
CA GLN A 352 -6.31 -24.25 -2.67
C GLN A 352 -6.38 -22.85 -2.06
N TYR A 353 -5.44 -22.54 -1.16
CA TYR A 353 -5.39 -21.27 -0.46
C TYR A 353 -4.21 -20.44 -0.95
N GLN A 354 -4.22 -20.12 -2.26
CA GLN A 354 -3.23 -19.22 -2.83
C GLN A 354 -3.48 -17.80 -2.31
N PRO A 355 -2.43 -17.13 -1.84
CA PRO A 355 -2.55 -15.74 -1.43
C PRO A 355 -2.87 -14.88 -2.65
N ASN A 356 -4.00 -14.19 -2.64
CA ASN A 356 -4.42 -13.26 -3.68
C ASN A 356 -4.74 -11.90 -3.05
N VAL A 357 -4.21 -10.83 -3.63
CA VAL A 357 -4.56 -9.46 -3.22
C VAL A 357 -5.78 -9.03 -4.04
N ASN A 358 -6.94 -9.38 -3.53
CA ASN A 358 -8.23 -9.02 -4.10
C ASN A 358 -8.74 -7.73 -3.46
N VAL A 359 -9.17 -6.78 -4.25
CA VAL A 359 -9.67 -5.50 -3.76
C VAL A 359 -11.16 -5.39 -4.07
N ILE A 360 -11.95 -5.16 -3.03
CA ILE A 360 -13.43 -5.10 -3.08
C ILE A 360 -14.06 -6.41 -3.63
N GLY A 361 -13.30 -7.50 -3.75
CA GLY A 361 -13.77 -8.77 -4.33
C GLY A 361 -13.98 -8.74 -5.85
N PHE A 362 -13.66 -7.64 -6.55
CA PHE A 362 -13.92 -7.51 -7.98
C PHE A 362 -12.68 -7.70 -8.86
N TYR A 363 -11.51 -7.35 -8.39
CA TYR A 363 -10.30 -7.46 -9.20
C TYR A 363 -9.05 -7.74 -8.37
N GLU A 364 -8.13 -8.47 -8.99
CA GLU A 364 -6.81 -8.73 -8.42
C GLU A 364 -5.85 -7.60 -8.82
N ILE A 365 -5.15 -7.06 -7.83
CA ILE A 365 -4.07 -6.11 -8.10
C ILE A 365 -2.84 -6.91 -8.50
N ASN A 366 -2.54 -6.93 -9.79
CA ASN A 366 -1.38 -7.61 -10.35
C ASN A 366 -0.86 -6.89 -11.60
N ARG A 367 0.22 -7.40 -12.19
CA ARG A 367 0.80 -6.85 -13.42
C ARG A 367 -0.15 -6.95 -14.62
N GLY A 368 -1.10 -7.89 -14.62
CA GLY A 368 -2.13 -8.01 -15.65
C GLY A 368 -3.08 -6.82 -15.66
N LEU A 369 -3.44 -6.29 -14.48
CA LEU A 369 -4.22 -5.06 -14.36
C LEU A 369 -3.48 -3.87 -15.00
N LEU A 370 -2.17 -3.73 -14.75
CA LEU A 370 -1.36 -2.69 -15.38
C LEU A 370 -1.36 -2.83 -16.91
N GLY A 371 -1.19 -4.06 -17.45
CA GLY A 371 -1.26 -4.35 -18.87
C GLY A 371 -2.61 -3.98 -19.47
N SER A 372 -3.70 -4.33 -18.80
CA SER A 372 -5.07 -3.99 -19.24
C SER A 372 -5.31 -2.47 -19.27
N ILE A 373 -4.83 -1.74 -18.27
CA ILE A 373 -4.92 -0.27 -18.24
C ILE A 373 -4.11 0.31 -19.41
N LEU A 374 -2.87 -0.14 -19.62
CA LEU A 374 -2.01 0.37 -20.69
C LEU A 374 -2.51 0.02 -22.09
N SER A 375 -3.22 -1.09 -22.28
CA SER A 375 -3.80 -1.48 -23.57
C SER A 375 -5.01 -0.62 -23.98
N CYS A 376 -5.56 0.17 -23.09
CA CYS A 376 -6.63 1.12 -23.38
C CYS A 376 -6.12 2.46 -23.95
N PHE A 377 -4.80 2.66 -24.03
CA PHE A 377 -4.14 3.85 -24.61
C PHE A 377 -3.59 3.58 -26.00
#